data_e440e38a8922b9bfbb033f0754de951e
#
_entry.id   e440e38a8922b9bfbb033f0754de951e
#
_cell.length_a   1.000
_cell.length_b   1.000
_cell.length_c   1.000
_cell.angle_alpha   90.00
_cell.angle_beta   90.00
_cell.angle_gamma   90.00
#
_symmetry.space_group_name_H-M   'P 1'
#
loop_
_entity.id
_entity.type
_entity.pdbx_description
1 polymer ?
#
loop_
_entity_poly.entity_id
_entity_poly.type
_entity_poly.pdbx_seq_one_letter_code
_entity_poly.pdbx_strand_id
1 'polypeptide(L)'
;YERFLTDMVRYAASEETPDKVLNQLVEYIGQRMTANRAYIFEQNDRGTFDNTYEWCKAGVSKEKDNLQDVPYEGIIETWFAQFQESNNVIIHDVEECKKTSEAIYERLKPQGVNTLVTGPIKINGKMVGFYGVDNPPEEKLHEISNLIDMIEFMISFMIRLRDNADALEHSALYDQLTDCKNRKALDWAYTEKLEKYFPLAVVMCDINGLKEINDQKGHDAGDKFIVQTAQTLKSVFGKRHVYRLGGDEFIAVLPNITHPAFQKLLETAKSQLGATASLGTTISGTKDTDFESLLKAADAEMYENKKQYYIVTGKERRKHSL
;
A
#
# COMPACT_ATOMS: atom_id res chain seq x y z
N TYR A 1 -8.40 23.07 -26.50
CA TYR A 1 -9.13 21.83 -26.17
C TYR A 1 -8.44 20.62 -26.78
N GLU A 2 -8.32 20.52 -28.11
CA GLU A 2 -7.72 19.36 -28.82
C GLU A 2 -6.30 19.05 -28.35
N ARG A 3 -5.48 20.08 -28.11
CA ARG A 3 -4.11 19.89 -27.63
C ARG A 3 -4.07 19.34 -26.20
N PHE A 4 -4.96 19.82 -25.32
CA PHE A 4 -5.09 19.32 -23.94
C PHE A 4 -5.45 17.82 -23.96
N LEU A 5 -6.48 17.43 -24.71
CA LEU A 5 -6.88 16.03 -24.88
C LEU A 5 -5.74 15.19 -25.44
N THR A 6 -5.06 15.69 -26.49
CA THR A 6 -3.96 14.97 -27.12
C THR A 6 -2.82 14.73 -26.13
N ASP A 7 -2.46 15.73 -25.34
CA ASP A 7 -1.40 15.62 -24.34
C ASP A 7 -1.82 14.64 -23.22
N MET A 8 -3.07 14.71 -22.74
CA MET A 8 -3.61 13.78 -21.73
C MET A 8 -3.62 12.34 -22.23
N VAL A 9 -4.08 12.09 -23.46
CA VAL A 9 -4.06 10.75 -24.07
C VAL A 9 -2.63 10.24 -24.23
N ARG A 10 -1.69 11.13 -24.56
CA ARG A 10 -0.26 10.76 -24.67
C ARG A 10 0.32 10.37 -23.33
N TYR A 11 0.01 11.09 -22.23
CA TYR A 11 0.43 10.73 -20.89
C TYR A 11 -0.18 9.38 -20.45
N ALA A 12 -1.48 9.19 -20.68
CA ALA A 12 -2.15 7.93 -20.32
C ALA A 12 -1.67 6.73 -21.15
N ALA A 13 -1.17 6.96 -22.36
CA ALA A 13 -0.60 5.92 -23.23
C ALA A 13 0.91 5.74 -23.08
N SER A 14 1.57 6.52 -22.20
CA SER A 14 3.00 6.36 -21.90
C SER A 14 3.25 5.04 -21.17
N GLU A 15 4.45 4.45 -21.32
CA GLU A 15 4.88 3.26 -20.57
C GLU A 15 5.23 3.58 -19.11
N GLU A 16 4.87 4.77 -18.61
CA GLU A 16 5.14 5.20 -17.26
C GLU A 16 4.12 4.66 -16.26
N THR A 17 4.53 4.58 -15.01
CA THR A 17 3.61 4.16 -13.93
C THR A 17 2.49 5.19 -13.74
N PRO A 18 1.27 4.77 -13.34
CA PRO A 18 0.15 5.68 -13.10
C PRO A 18 0.48 6.83 -12.13
N ASP A 19 1.31 6.58 -11.12
CA ASP A 19 1.78 7.62 -10.17
C ASP A 19 2.59 8.73 -10.86
N LYS A 20 3.47 8.36 -11.78
CA LYS A 20 4.22 9.36 -12.55
C LYS A 20 3.30 10.17 -13.44
N VAL A 21 2.34 9.51 -14.08
CA VAL A 21 1.35 10.19 -14.91
C VAL A 21 0.48 11.14 -14.08
N LEU A 22 0.04 10.76 -12.88
CA LEU A 22 -0.70 11.62 -11.98
C LEU A 22 0.12 12.85 -11.55
N ASN A 23 1.39 12.69 -11.22
CA ASN A 23 2.28 13.83 -10.92
C ASN A 23 2.44 14.76 -12.12
N GLN A 24 2.66 14.24 -13.32
CA GLN A 24 2.75 15.03 -14.56
C GLN A 24 1.43 15.74 -14.88
N LEU A 25 0.29 15.08 -14.64
CA LEU A 25 -1.04 15.64 -14.83
C LEU A 25 -1.27 16.85 -13.91
N VAL A 26 -0.95 16.72 -12.63
CA VAL A 26 -1.09 17.81 -11.65
C VAL A 26 -0.17 18.98 -12.03
N GLU A 27 1.08 18.71 -12.44
CA GLU A 27 1.99 19.73 -12.94
C GLU A 27 1.43 20.42 -14.18
N TYR A 28 0.97 19.65 -15.16
CA TYR A 28 0.39 20.18 -16.40
C TYR A 28 -0.82 21.08 -16.12
N ILE A 29 -1.73 20.66 -15.24
CA ILE A 29 -2.89 21.44 -14.81
C ILE A 29 -2.42 22.77 -14.19
N GLY A 30 -1.53 22.70 -13.22
CA GLY A 30 -1.02 23.89 -12.53
C GLY A 30 -0.35 24.90 -13.48
N GLN A 31 0.49 24.43 -14.38
CA GLN A 31 1.15 25.27 -15.40
C GLN A 31 0.15 25.86 -16.41
N ARG A 32 -0.77 25.04 -16.91
CA ARG A 32 -1.78 25.46 -17.90
C ARG A 32 -2.72 26.52 -17.33
N MET A 33 -3.07 26.39 -16.06
CA MET A 33 -3.93 27.33 -15.34
C MET A 33 -3.16 28.54 -14.80
N THR A 34 -1.85 28.59 -14.98
CA THR A 34 -0.99 29.65 -14.43
C THR A 34 -1.16 29.79 -12.91
N ALA A 35 -1.40 28.68 -12.25
CA ALA A 35 -1.71 28.59 -10.83
C ALA A 35 -0.45 28.66 -9.95
N ASN A 36 -0.63 28.87 -8.66
CA ASN A 36 0.43 28.75 -7.68
C ASN A 36 0.62 27.30 -7.24
N ARG A 37 -0.47 26.54 -7.12
CA ARG A 37 -0.47 25.14 -6.69
C ARG A 37 -1.58 24.37 -7.40
N ALA A 38 -1.35 23.09 -7.70
CA ALA A 38 -2.37 22.14 -8.10
C ALA A 38 -2.16 20.84 -7.33
N TYR A 39 -3.25 20.15 -6.94
CA TYR A 39 -3.17 19.02 -6.03
C TYR A 39 -4.35 18.06 -6.19
N ILE A 40 -4.15 16.84 -5.66
CA ILE A 40 -5.17 15.80 -5.52
C ILE A 40 -5.21 15.37 -4.06
N PHE A 41 -6.42 15.30 -3.50
CA PHE A 41 -6.71 14.70 -2.21
C PHE A 41 -7.53 13.44 -2.39
N GLU A 42 -7.13 12.36 -1.73
CA GLU A 42 -7.81 11.09 -1.75
C GLU A 42 -8.24 10.66 -0.34
N GLN A 43 -9.40 10.03 -0.22
CA GLN A 43 -9.86 9.47 1.04
C GLN A 43 -9.05 8.22 1.38
N ASN A 44 -8.49 8.18 2.57
CA ASN A 44 -7.76 7.03 3.08
C ASN A 44 -8.68 6.04 3.85
N ASP A 45 -8.12 4.90 4.28
CA ASP A 45 -8.86 3.84 4.99
C ASP A 45 -9.45 4.28 6.35
N ARG A 46 -8.97 5.41 6.90
CA ARG A 46 -9.49 6.00 8.16
C ARG A 46 -10.68 6.92 7.92
N GLY A 47 -11.03 7.18 6.66
CA GLY A 47 -12.08 8.10 6.28
C GLY A 47 -11.64 9.57 6.25
N THR A 48 -10.38 9.85 6.54
CA THR A 48 -9.74 11.16 6.40
C THR A 48 -9.16 11.32 4.99
N PHE A 49 -8.64 12.50 4.66
CA PHE A 49 -8.14 12.81 3.32
C PHE A 49 -6.67 13.16 3.34
N ASP A 50 -5.92 12.61 2.40
CA ASP A 50 -4.49 12.85 2.24
C ASP A 50 -4.23 13.60 0.93
N ASN A 51 -3.37 14.63 0.96
CA ASN A 51 -2.82 15.24 -0.24
C ASN A 51 -1.84 14.25 -0.88
N THR A 52 -2.29 13.52 -1.90
CA THR A 52 -1.51 12.44 -2.53
C THR A 52 -0.60 12.94 -3.63
N TYR A 53 -1.01 13.96 -4.38
CA TYR A 53 -0.22 14.58 -5.46
C TYR A 53 -0.28 16.08 -5.36
N GLU A 54 0.89 16.74 -5.48
CA GLU A 54 0.98 18.19 -5.43
C GLU A 54 2.07 18.70 -6.37
N TRP A 55 1.72 19.73 -7.13
CA TRP A 55 2.66 20.58 -7.85
C TRP A 55 2.58 22.00 -7.32
N CYS A 56 3.74 22.64 -7.17
CA CYS A 56 3.86 24.04 -6.77
C CYS A 56 4.72 24.81 -7.76
N LYS A 57 4.29 26.01 -8.08
CA LYS A 57 5.10 26.98 -8.83
C LYS A 57 6.37 27.32 -8.04
N ALA A 58 7.44 27.65 -8.75
CA ALA A 58 8.69 28.07 -8.11
C ALA A 58 8.47 29.22 -7.11
N GLY A 59 8.95 29.05 -5.88
CA GLY A 59 8.78 30.02 -4.78
C GLY A 59 7.49 29.84 -3.95
N VAL A 60 6.63 28.88 -4.28
CA VAL A 60 5.44 28.52 -3.48
C VAL A 60 5.78 27.35 -2.57
N SER A 61 5.37 27.41 -1.30
CA SER A 61 5.57 26.34 -0.33
C SER A 61 4.78 25.09 -0.70
N LYS A 62 5.39 23.93 -0.49
CA LYS A 62 4.69 22.64 -0.56
C LYS A 62 3.92 22.40 0.73
N GLU A 63 2.69 21.94 0.58
CA GLU A 63 1.82 21.62 1.72
C GLU A 63 1.46 20.13 1.79
N LYS A 64 1.91 19.33 0.84
CA LYS A 64 1.59 17.91 0.76
C LYS A 64 1.83 17.18 2.10
N ASP A 65 3.00 17.37 2.71
CA ASP A 65 3.35 16.68 3.96
C ASP A 65 2.60 17.23 5.18
N ASN A 66 2.11 18.46 5.11
CA ASN A 66 1.33 19.13 6.18
C ASN A 66 -0.17 18.82 6.09
N LEU A 67 -0.64 18.37 4.93
CA LEU A 67 -2.05 18.11 4.64
C LEU A 67 -2.30 16.60 4.47
N GLN A 68 -1.95 15.86 5.52
CA GLN A 68 -2.25 14.44 5.68
C GLN A 68 -3.27 14.26 6.80
N ASP A 69 -4.11 13.21 6.71
CA ASP A 69 -5.16 12.92 7.69
C ASP A 69 -6.15 14.08 7.91
N VAL A 70 -6.43 14.85 6.87
CA VAL A 70 -7.39 15.97 6.94
C VAL A 70 -8.78 15.41 7.22
N PRO A 71 -9.49 15.85 8.29
CA PRO A 71 -10.81 15.34 8.61
C PRO A 71 -11.84 15.72 7.54
N TYR A 72 -12.85 14.86 7.36
CA TYR A 72 -13.97 15.11 6.45
C TYR A 72 -14.78 16.32 6.87
N GLU A 73 -15.03 16.44 8.18
CA GLU A 73 -15.83 17.51 8.77
C GLU A 73 -15.22 18.89 8.52
N GLY A 74 -16.06 19.84 8.17
CA GLY A 74 -15.67 21.21 7.89
C GLY A 74 -15.58 21.51 6.40
N ILE A 75 -14.37 21.84 5.90
CA ILE A 75 -14.20 22.34 4.53
C ILE A 75 -14.52 21.26 3.47
N ILE A 76 -14.09 20.01 3.69
CA ILE A 76 -14.29 18.92 2.73
C ILE A 76 -15.77 18.54 2.67
N GLU A 77 -16.44 18.46 3.81
CA GLU A 77 -17.88 18.23 3.89
C GLU A 77 -18.67 19.31 3.13
N THR A 78 -18.28 20.57 3.32
CA THR A 78 -18.89 21.72 2.61
C THR A 78 -18.70 21.58 1.10
N TRP A 79 -17.50 21.24 0.64
CA TRP A 79 -17.23 21.02 -0.79
C TRP A 79 -18.00 19.83 -1.34
N PHE A 80 -18.04 18.71 -0.62
CA PHE A 80 -18.76 17.53 -1.07
C PHE A 80 -20.27 17.79 -1.20
N ALA A 81 -20.84 18.59 -0.30
CA ALA A 81 -22.22 19.03 -0.45
C ALA A 81 -22.42 19.87 -1.72
N GLN A 82 -21.52 20.82 -1.97
CA GLN A 82 -21.58 21.65 -3.18
C GLN A 82 -21.34 20.85 -4.47
N PHE A 83 -20.49 19.83 -4.45
CA PHE A 83 -20.27 18.93 -5.60
C PHE A 83 -21.49 18.07 -5.96
N GLN A 84 -22.46 17.93 -5.06
CA GLN A 84 -23.73 17.28 -5.38
C GLN A 84 -24.67 18.19 -6.18
N GLU A 85 -24.55 19.50 -6.00
CA GLU A 85 -25.37 20.51 -6.67
C GLU A 85 -24.71 21.03 -7.96
N SER A 86 -23.40 21.19 -7.92
CA SER A 86 -22.56 21.65 -9.05
C SER A 86 -21.29 20.80 -9.11
N ASN A 87 -20.82 20.43 -10.31
CA ASN A 87 -19.62 19.61 -10.46
C ASN A 87 -18.32 20.26 -10.00
N ASN A 88 -18.36 21.50 -9.50
CA ASN A 88 -17.17 22.21 -9.04
C ASN A 88 -17.52 23.30 -8.03
N VAL A 89 -16.49 23.79 -7.34
CA VAL A 89 -16.53 24.98 -6.51
C VAL A 89 -15.50 25.98 -7.04
N ILE A 90 -15.91 27.20 -7.31
CA ILE A 90 -15.07 28.30 -7.73
C ILE A 90 -15.13 29.40 -6.69
N ILE A 91 -14.00 29.76 -6.11
CA ILE A 91 -13.85 30.88 -5.17
C ILE A 91 -13.10 31.99 -5.90
N HIS A 92 -13.78 33.08 -6.18
CA HIS A 92 -13.22 34.26 -6.84
C HIS A 92 -12.40 35.13 -5.89
N ASP A 93 -12.77 35.17 -4.61
CA ASP A 93 -12.05 35.86 -3.55
C ASP A 93 -12.29 35.17 -2.22
N VAL A 94 -11.23 34.61 -1.61
CA VAL A 94 -11.30 33.94 -0.29
C VAL A 94 -11.75 34.90 0.81
N GLU A 95 -11.54 36.23 0.68
CA GLU A 95 -12.03 37.20 1.66
C GLU A 95 -13.59 37.23 1.75
N GLU A 96 -14.27 36.93 0.66
CA GLU A 96 -15.73 36.82 0.67
C GLU A 96 -16.21 35.61 1.49
N CYS A 97 -15.41 34.55 1.58
CA CYS A 97 -15.70 33.37 2.37
C CYS A 97 -15.79 33.66 3.86
N LYS A 98 -15.15 34.74 4.35
CA LYS A 98 -15.26 35.17 5.75
C LYS A 98 -16.70 35.43 6.19
N LYS A 99 -17.59 35.77 5.25
CA LYS A 99 -18.99 36.05 5.52
C LYS A 99 -19.90 34.83 5.29
N THR A 100 -19.49 33.92 4.41
CA THR A 100 -20.31 32.79 3.96
C THR A 100 -19.90 31.46 4.58
N SER A 101 -18.60 31.26 4.86
CA SER A 101 -18.05 30.06 5.49
C SER A 101 -16.71 30.38 6.14
N GLU A 102 -16.74 30.67 7.42
CA GLU A 102 -15.53 30.97 8.23
C GLU A 102 -14.52 29.82 8.18
N ALA A 103 -14.99 28.57 8.18
CA ALA A 103 -14.13 27.38 8.09
C ALA A 103 -13.30 27.34 6.79
N ILE A 104 -13.87 27.76 5.67
CA ILE A 104 -13.14 27.88 4.39
C ILE A 104 -12.07 28.98 4.49
N TYR A 105 -12.46 30.14 5.00
CA TYR A 105 -11.57 31.29 5.15
C TYR A 105 -10.36 30.95 6.04
N GLU A 106 -10.62 30.42 7.24
CA GLU A 106 -9.57 30.10 8.21
C GLU A 106 -8.60 29.02 7.70
N ARG A 107 -9.07 28.14 6.82
CA ARG A 107 -8.24 27.08 6.25
C ARG A 107 -7.41 27.57 5.06
N LEU A 108 -7.98 28.38 4.19
CA LEU A 108 -7.33 28.77 2.92
C LEU A 108 -6.45 30.01 3.05
N LYS A 109 -6.88 30.98 3.84
CA LYS A 109 -6.15 32.26 3.98
C LYS A 109 -4.72 32.13 4.49
N PRO A 110 -4.42 31.32 5.55
CA PRO A 110 -3.06 31.11 6.04
C PRO A 110 -2.13 30.47 5.00
N GLN A 111 -2.68 29.73 4.02
CA GLN A 111 -1.93 29.08 2.95
C GLN A 111 -1.67 30.01 1.76
N GLY A 112 -2.08 31.30 1.86
CA GLY A 112 -1.92 32.29 0.79
C GLY A 112 -2.85 32.06 -0.41
N VAL A 113 -3.97 31.35 -0.22
CA VAL A 113 -4.99 31.13 -1.25
C VAL A 113 -5.89 32.36 -1.32
N ASN A 114 -6.02 32.96 -2.49
CA ASN A 114 -6.93 34.07 -2.76
C ASN A 114 -8.06 33.63 -3.70
N THR A 115 -7.75 32.90 -4.74
CA THR A 115 -8.71 32.29 -5.67
C THR A 115 -8.54 30.77 -5.66
N LEU A 116 -9.60 30.02 -5.88
CA LEU A 116 -9.58 28.55 -5.86
C LEU A 116 -10.56 27.98 -6.87
N VAL A 117 -10.16 26.91 -7.53
CA VAL A 117 -11.08 26.02 -8.23
C VAL A 117 -10.86 24.61 -7.71
N THR A 118 -11.92 23.94 -7.30
CA THR A 118 -11.85 22.53 -6.88
C THR A 118 -13.02 21.76 -7.46
N GLY A 119 -12.77 20.49 -7.74
CA GLY A 119 -13.75 19.56 -8.28
C GLY A 119 -13.65 18.16 -7.65
N PRO A 120 -14.73 17.37 -7.69
CA PRO A 120 -14.73 16.02 -7.11
C PRO A 120 -13.89 15.06 -7.92
N ILE A 121 -13.48 13.98 -7.27
CA ILE A 121 -12.98 12.77 -7.91
C ILE A 121 -13.99 11.68 -7.62
N LYS A 122 -14.63 11.14 -8.68
CA LYS A 122 -15.68 10.13 -8.57
C LYS A 122 -15.24 8.82 -9.18
N ILE A 123 -15.34 7.73 -8.41
CA ILE A 123 -15.12 6.37 -8.88
C ILE A 123 -16.42 5.58 -8.69
N ASN A 124 -16.98 5.06 -9.77
CA ASN A 124 -18.26 4.34 -9.76
C ASN A 124 -19.41 5.16 -9.14
N GLY A 125 -19.43 6.49 -9.36
CA GLY A 125 -20.42 7.40 -8.81
C GLY A 125 -20.24 7.80 -7.35
N LYS A 126 -19.26 7.23 -6.65
CA LYS A 126 -18.90 7.60 -5.27
C LYS A 126 -17.78 8.63 -5.28
N MET A 127 -17.91 9.71 -4.53
CA MET A 127 -16.82 10.65 -4.29
C MET A 127 -15.75 9.99 -3.42
N VAL A 128 -14.53 9.92 -3.93
CA VAL A 128 -13.37 9.31 -3.26
C VAL A 128 -12.28 10.34 -2.95
N GLY A 129 -12.45 11.57 -3.43
CA GLY A 129 -11.47 12.63 -3.27
C GLY A 129 -11.91 13.91 -3.97
N PHE A 130 -10.98 14.82 -4.07
CA PHE A 130 -11.13 16.06 -4.83
C PHE A 130 -9.77 16.52 -5.37
N TYR A 131 -9.79 17.29 -6.42
CA TYR A 131 -8.60 18.00 -6.91
C TYR A 131 -8.82 19.50 -6.77
N GLY A 132 -7.75 20.28 -6.69
CA GLY A 132 -7.81 21.70 -6.56
C GLY A 132 -6.69 22.44 -7.29
N VAL A 133 -6.96 23.71 -7.59
CA VAL A 133 -6.02 24.63 -8.21
C VAL A 133 -6.09 25.96 -7.46
N ASP A 134 -4.98 26.34 -6.81
CA ASP A 134 -4.89 27.58 -6.02
C ASP A 134 -4.35 28.73 -6.85
N ASN A 135 -4.96 29.89 -6.66
CA ASN A 135 -4.57 31.16 -7.25
C ASN A 135 -4.43 31.14 -8.79
N PRO A 136 -5.36 30.49 -9.54
CA PRO A 136 -5.42 30.74 -10.97
C PRO A 136 -5.84 32.21 -11.19
N PRO A 137 -5.35 32.90 -12.25
CA PRO A 137 -5.81 34.25 -12.61
C PRO A 137 -7.32 34.24 -12.90
N GLU A 138 -8.00 35.36 -12.58
CA GLU A 138 -9.45 35.46 -12.71
C GLU A 138 -9.94 35.21 -14.14
N GLU A 139 -9.20 35.71 -15.15
CA GLU A 139 -9.51 35.43 -16.55
C GLU A 139 -9.46 33.98 -16.95
N LYS A 140 -8.76 33.14 -16.17
CA LYS A 140 -8.68 31.66 -16.36
C LYS A 140 -9.82 30.91 -15.73
N LEU A 141 -10.51 31.47 -14.75
CA LEU A 141 -11.57 30.78 -14.02
C LEU A 141 -12.69 30.29 -14.95
N HIS A 142 -13.05 31.04 -15.98
CA HIS A 142 -14.03 30.61 -16.99
C HIS A 142 -13.53 29.51 -17.92
N GLU A 143 -12.23 29.52 -18.27
CA GLU A 143 -11.63 28.42 -19.06
C GLU A 143 -11.63 27.12 -18.28
N ILE A 144 -11.37 27.19 -16.97
CA ILE A 144 -11.33 26.06 -16.06
C ILE A 144 -12.69 25.35 -15.99
N SER A 145 -13.77 26.09 -15.87
CA SER A 145 -15.13 25.54 -15.81
C SER A 145 -15.43 24.56 -16.94
N ASN A 146 -14.91 24.84 -18.13
CA ASN A 146 -15.09 23.99 -19.31
C ASN A 146 -14.14 22.77 -19.35
N LEU A 147 -13.06 22.76 -18.55
CA LEU A 147 -12.07 21.69 -18.51
C LEU A 147 -12.27 20.74 -17.30
N ILE A 148 -13.07 21.16 -16.34
CA ILE A 148 -13.27 20.45 -15.07
C ILE A 148 -13.71 19.01 -15.27
N ASP A 149 -14.72 18.76 -16.10
CA ASP A 149 -15.24 17.41 -16.35
C ASP A 149 -14.18 16.50 -16.99
N MET A 150 -13.32 17.09 -17.82
CA MET A 150 -12.22 16.35 -18.45
C MET A 150 -11.10 16.06 -17.47
N ILE A 151 -10.77 17.01 -16.61
CA ILE A 151 -9.77 16.86 -15.56
C ILE A 151 -10.24 15.78 -14.57
N GLU A 152 -11.50 15.86 -14.13
CA GLU A 152 -12.13 14.84 -13.27
C GLU A 152 -12.01 13.45 -13.91
N PHE A 153 -12.43 13.32 -15.16
CA PHE A 153 -12.38 12.04 -15.87
C PHE A 153 -10.96 11.47 -15.93
N MET A 154 -9.97 12.29 -16.29
CA MET A 154 -8.57 11.84 -16.41
C MET A 154 -7.98 11.45 -15.06
N ILE A 155 -8.18 12.26 -14.02
CA ILE A 155 -7.70 11.94 -12.67
C ILE A 155 -8.35 10.64 -12.18
N SER A 156 -9.67 10.54 -12.28
CA SER A 156 -10.43 9.35 -11.85
C SER A 156 -10.01 8.09 -12.63
N PHE A 157 -9.76 8.22 -13.93
CA PHE A 157 -9.27 7.12 -14.76
C PHE A 157 -7.88 6.66 -14.32
N MET A 158 -6.94 7.60 -14.09
CA MET A 158 -5.57 7.26 -13.69
C MET A 158 -5.50 6.69 -12.28
N ILE A 159 -6.28 7.19 -11.33
CA ILE A 159 -6.40 6.63 -9.98
C ILE A 159 -6.91 5.18 -10.07
N ARG A 160 -7.98 4.93 -10.83
CA ARG A 160 -8.49 3.56 -11.04
C ARG A 160 -7.45 2.64 -11.66
N LEU A 161 -6.66 3.14 -12.62
CA LEU A 161 -5.61 2.35 -13.26
C LEU A 161 -4.52 1.99 -12.25
N ARG A 162 -4.09 2.95 -11.41
CA ARG A 162 -3.14 2.74 -10.32
C ARG A 162 -3.66 1.68 -9.34
N ASP A 163 -4.86 1.89 -8.81
CA ASP A 163 -5.45 1.01 -7.79
C ASP A 163 -5.66 -0.42 -8.32
N ASN A 164 -6.04 -0.56 -9.60
CA ASN A 164 -6.15 -1.87 -10.24
C ASN A 164 -4.78 -2.53 -10.43
N ALA A 165 -3.74 -1.77 -10.81
CA ALA A 165 -2.39 -2.30 -10.95
C ALA A 165 -1.85 -2.77 -9.60
N ASP A 166 -2.01 -1.96 -8.54
CA ASP A 166 -1.61 -2.30 -7.17
C ASP A 166 -2.36 -3.54 -6.64
N ALA A 167 -3.67 -3.61 -6.88
CA ALA A 167 -4.48 -4.77 -6.51
C ALA A 167 -4.06 -6.05 -7.25
N LEU A 168 -3.71 -5.94 -8.53
CA LEU A 168 -3.21 -7.06 -9.33
C LEU A 168 -1.83 -7.51 -8.82
N GLU A 169 -0.92 -6.58 -8.56
CA GLU A 169 0.39 -6.88 -7.99
C GLU A 169 0.25 -7.55 -6.62
N HIS A 170 -0.58 -6.97 -5.74
CA HIS A 170 -0.86 -7.56 -4.44
C HIS A 170 -1.45 -8.98 -4.56
N SER A 171 -2.44 -9.16 -5.42
CA SER A 171 -3.04 -10.48 -5.67
C SER A 171 -2.05 -11.50 -6.24
N ALA A 172 -1.08 -11.04 -7.05
CA ALA A 172 -0.06 -11.90 -7.64
C ALA A 172 1.04 -12.31 -6.66
N LEU A 173 1.37 -11.47 -5.67
CA LEU A 173 2.55 -11.62 -4.80
C LEU A 173 2.21 -11.89 -3.33
N TYR A 174 0.94 -11.77 -2.91
CA TYR A 174 0.54 -11.99 -1.52
C TYR A 174 -0.49 -13.12 -1.38
N ASP A 175 -0.50 -13.76 -0.24
CA ASP A 175 -1.48 -14.78 0.14
C ASP A 175 -2.74 -14.11 0.71
N GLN A 176 -3.89 -14.43 0.13
CA GLN A 176 -5.17 -13.78 0.47
C GLN A 176 -5.64 -13.99 1.91
N LEU A 177 -5.28 -15.13 2.54
CA LEU A 177 -5.70 -15.41 3.91
C LEU A 177 -4.84 -14.69 4.95
N THR A 178 -3.53 -14.64 4.73
CA THR A 178 -2.57 -14.20 5.76
C THR A 178 -1.94 -12.84 5.49
N ASP A 179 -2.09 -12.32 4.27
CA ASP A 179 -1.37 -11.13 3.81
C ASP A 179 0.17 -11.24 4.00
N CYS A 180 0.68 -12.47 3.97
CA CYS A 180 2.10 -12.74 3.78
C CYS A 180 2.42 -12.72 2.29
N LYS A 181 3.66 -12.47 1.94
CA LYS A 181 4.10 -12.73 0.57
C LYS A 181 3.91 -14.22 0.24
N ASN A 182 3.60 -14.53 -1.01
CA ASN A 182 3.39 -15.91 -1.46
C ASN A 182 4.69 -16.54 -2.02
N ARG A 183 4.62 -17.81 -2.42
CA ARG A 183 5.74 -18.56 -3.03
C ARG A 183 6.32 -17.81 -4.25
N LYS A 184 5.46 -17.26 -5.11
CA LYS A 184 5.90 -16.53 -6.31
C LYS A 184 6.73 -15.29 -5.97
N ALA A 185 6.34 -14.57 -4.91
CA ALA A 185 7.11 -13.43 -4.41
C ALA A 185 8.49 -13.85 -3.84
N LEU A 186 8.56 -15.02 -3.21
CA LEU A 186 9.82 -15.59 -2.74
C LEU A 186 10.76 -15.92 -3.92
N ASP A 187 10.23 -16.66 -4.90
CA ASP A 187 10.99 -17.05 -6.08
C ASP A 187 11.53 -15.82 -6.82
N TRP A 188 10.69 -14.82 -7.03
CA TRP A 188 11.09 -13.58 -7.70
C TRP A 188 12.16 -12.79 -6.92
N ALA A 189 12.05 -12.71 -5.59
CA ALA A 189 12.98 -11.95 -4.76
C ALA A 189 14.41 -12.53 -4.75
N TYR A 190 14.55 -13.84 -4.89
CA TYR A 190 15.83 -14.53 -4.61
C TYR A 190 16.44 -15.27 -5.81
N THR A 191 15.82 -15.21 -7.00
CA THR A 191 16.32 -15.88 -8.21
C THR A 191 17.48 -15.14 -8.86
N GLU A 192 17.57 -13.80 -8.77
CA GLU A 192 18.50 -13.04 -9.63
C GLU A 192 19.66 -12.31 -8.93
N LYS A 193 19.65 -12.09 -7.62
CA LYS A 193 20.67 -11.24 -6.95
C LYS A 193 20.95 -11.62 -5.50
N LEU A 194 21.08 -12.90 -5.22
CA LEU A 194 21.31 -13.41 -3.86
C LEU A 194 22.55 -12.82 -3.18
N GLU A 195 23.60 -12.53 -3.93
CA GLU A 195 24.87 -12.00 -3.43
C GLU A 195 24.76 -10.73 -2.59
N LYS A 196 23.69 -9.95 -2.78
CA LYS A 196 23.47 -8.70 -2.05
C LYS A 196 22.89 -8.89 -0.65
N TYR A 197 22.44 -10.10 -0.33
CA TYR A 197 21.62 -10.38 0.85
C TYR A 197 22.39 -11.06 2.00
N PHE A 198 23.68 -11.35 1.81
CA PHE A 198 24.47 -11.99 2.86
C PHE A 198 25.02 -11.02 3.91
N PRO A 199 25.09 -11.40 5.20
CA PRO A 199 24.66 -12.70 5.77
C PRO A 199 23.16 -12.91 5.64
N LEU A 200 22.75 -14.13 5.26
CA LEU A 200 21.37 -14.50 5.00
C LEU A 200 20.93 -15.62 5.95
N ALA A 201 19.83 -15.40 6.67
CA ALA A 201 19.19 -16.44 7.47
C ALA A 201 17.84 -16.84 6.90
N VAL A 202 17.51 -18.11 7.01
CA VAL A 202 16.27 -18.72 6.58
C VAL A 202 15.64 -19.46 7.77
N VAL A 203 14.34 -19.26 7.96
CA VAL A 203 13.53 -19.98 8.94
C VAL A 203 12.36 -20.64 8.22
N MET A 204 12.35 -21.97 8.15
CA MET A 204 11.18 -22.74 7.74
C MET A 204 10.27 -22.94 8.94
N CYS A 205 8.96 -22.85 8.71
CA CYS A 205 7.95 -22.99 9.75
C CYS A 205 6.78 -23.80 9.21
N ASP A 206 6.37 -24.82 9.96
CA ASP A 206 5.21 -25.65 9.65
C ASP A 206 4.29 -25.70 10.88
N ILE A 207 2.99 -25.45 10.68
CA ILE A 207 1.99 -25.45 11.76
C ILE A 207 1.71 -26.89 12.22
N ASN A 208 1.80 -27.10 13.53
CA ASN A 208 1.51 -28.39 14.12
C ASN A 208 0.01 -28.58 14.41
N GLY A 209 -0.54 -29.73 14.06
CA GLY A 209 -1.89 -30.10 14.43
C GLY A 209 -3.01 -29.32 13.71
N LEU A 210 -2.73 -28.64 12.60
CA LEU A 210 -3.75 -27.88 11.86
C LEU A 210 -4.90 -28.76 11.41
N LYS A 211 -4.60 -29.98 11.01
CA LYS A 211 -5.65 -30.95 10.60
C LYS A 211 -6.61 -31.30 11.72
N GLU A 212 -6.09 -31.55 12.92
CA GLU A 212 -6.94 -31.87 14.08
C GLU A 212 -7.84 -30.65 14.44
N ILE A 213 -7.32 -29.43 14.30
CA ILE A 213 -8.13 -28.23 14.49
C ILE A 213 -9.26 -28.17 13.45
N ASN A 214 -8.95 -28.44 12.19
CA ASN A 214 -9.95 -28.46 11.12
C ASN A 214 -11.00 -29.55 11.35
N ASP A 215 -10.56 -30.77 11.68
CA ASP A 215 -11.45 -31.92 11.89
C ASP A 215 -12.36 -31.73 13.13
N GLN A 216 -11.88 -31.07 14.18
CA GLN A 216 -12.63 -30.84 15.43
C GLN A 216 -13.47 -29.57 15.45
N LYS A 217 -12.98 -28.49 14.83
CA LYS A 217 -13.56 -27.13 14.95
C LYS A 217 -13.93 -26.48 13.62
N GLY A 218 -13.72 -27.19 12.51
CA GLY A 218 -14.00 -26.69 11.16
C GLY A 218 -12.89 -25.84 10.55
N HIS A 219 -12.95 -25.62 9.25
CA HIS A 219 -11.94 -24.88 8.48
C HIS A 219 -11.76 -23.44 8.94
N ASP A 220 -12.82 -22.75 9.36
CA ASP A 220 -12.74 -21.38 9.88
C ASP A 220 -11.82 -21.25 11.10
N ALA A 221 -11.79 -22.30 11.95
CA ALA A 221 -10.89 -22.34 13.11
C ALA A 221 -9.43 -22.57 12.69
N GLY A 222 -9.22 -23.40 11.67
CA GLY A 222 -7.90 -23.60 11.08
C GLY A 222 -7.38 -22.35 10.40
N ASP A 223 -8.22 -21.65 9.66
CA ASP A 223 -7.84 -20.37 9.01
C ASP A 223 -7.44 -19.31 10.04
N LYS A 224 -8.18 -19.17 11.13
CA LYS A 224 -7.80 -18.30 12.24
C LYS A 224 -6.45 -18.66 12.84
N PHE A 225 -6.17 -19.95 12.97
CA PHE A 225 -4.90 -20.44 13.51
C PHE A 225 -3.73 -20.15 12.56
N ILE A 226 -3.93 -20.30 11.25
CA ILE A 226 -2.98 -19.91 10.20
C ILE A 226 -2.69 -18.40 10.27
N VAL A 227 -3.75 -17.58 10.33
CA VAL A 227 -3.62 -16.10 10.43
C VAL A 227 -2.86 -15.70 11.70
N GLN A 228 -3.16 -16.32 12.84
CA GLN A 228 -2.47 -16.03 14.10
C GLN A 228 -0.98 -16.38 14.03
N THR A 229 -0.63 -17.54 13.44
CA THR A 229 0.76 -17.93 13.21
C THR A 229 1.48 -16.93 12.30
N ALA A 230 0.83 -16.54 11.19
CA ALA A 230 1.36 -15.53 10.27
C ALA A 230 1.61 -14.18 10.96
N GLN A 231 0.69 -13.72 11.81
CA GLN A 231 0.85 -12.50 12.60
C GLN A 231 2.03 -12.57 13.55
N THR A 232 2.21 -13.70 14.22
CA THR A 232 3.36 -13.96 15.10
C THR A 232 4.67 -13.90 14.32
N LEU A 233 4.76 -14.60 13.19
CA LEU A 233 5.95 -14.59 12.34
C LEU A 233 6.25 -13.17 11.81
N LYS A 234 5.21 -12.45 11.34
CA LYS A 234 5.36 -11.05 10.88
C LYS A 234 5.81 -10.09 11.98
N SER A 235 5.35 -10.29 13.22
CA SER A 235 5.75 -9.45 14.35
C SER A 235 7.21 -9.66 14.76
N VAL A 236 7.72 -10.90 14.67
CA VAL A 236 9.08 -11.26 15.03
C VAL A 236 10.07 -10.96 13.91
N PHE A 237 9.79 -11.41 12.70
CA PHE A 237 10.74 -11.34 11.58
C PHE A 237 10.53 -10.14 10.66
N GLY A 238 9.43 -9.40 10.83
CA GLY A 238 9.06 -8.27 9.98
C GLY A 238 8.21 -8.68 8.78
N LYS A 239 7.18 -7.89 8.48
CA LYS A 239 6.19 -8.16 7.42
C LYS A 239 6.80 -8.45 6.05
N ARG A 240 7.92 -7.80 5.71
CA ARG A 240 8.57 -7.90 4.40
C ARG A 240 9.33 -9.21 4.19
N HIS A 241 9.59 -9.93 5.26
CA HIS A 241 10.48 -11.10 5.28
C HIS A 241 9.75 -12.43 5.43
N VAL A 242 8.43 -12.42 5.65
CA VAL A 242 7.62 -13.62 5.85
C VAL A 242 6.83 -13.94 4.61
N TYR A 243 6.90 -15.21 4.20
CA TYR A 243 6.22 -15.77 3.04
C TYR A 243 5.40 -16.98 3.47
N ARG A 244 4.22 -17.16 2.86
CA ARG A 244 3.45 -18.42 2.97
C ARG A 244 3.64 -19.24 1.70
N LEU A 245 4.12 -20.46 1.85
CA LEU A 245 4.40 -21.34 0.71
C LEU A 245 3.14 -22.11 0.25
N GLY A 246 2.20 -22.32 1.15
CA GLY A 246 0.91 -23.00 0.96
C GLY A 246 0.49 -23.73 2.21
N GLY A 247 -0.81 -24.02 2.37
CA GLY A 247 -1.33 -24.76 3.51
C GLY A 247 -0.86 -24.22 4.87
N ASP A 248 -0.08 -25.03 5.58
CA ASP A 248 0.49 -24.81 6.91
C ASP A 248 1.96 -24.36 6.90
N GLU A 249 2.56 -24.17 5.71
CA GLU A 249 3.99 -23.89 5.54
C GLU A 249 4.29 -22.40 5.35
N PHE A 250 5.24 -21.90 6.16
CA PHE A 250 5.77 -20.55 6.06
C PHE A 250 7.28 -20.55 5.98
N ILE A 251 7.83 -19.45 5.44
CA ILE A 251 9.26 -19.20 5.45
C ILE A 251 9.51 -17.74 5.83
N ALA A 252 10.52 -17.51 6.66
CA ALA A 252 11.09 -16.17 6.85
C ALA A 252 12.50 -16.13 6.28
N VAL A 253 12.79 -15.09 5.48
CA VAL A 253 14.09 -14.88 4.87
C VAL A 253 14.63 -13.53 5.31
N LEU A 254 15.76 -13.54 6.02
CA LEU A 254 16.31 -12.39 6.73
C LEU A 254 17.65 -11.99 6.12
N PRO A 255 17.67 -11.01 5.20
CA PRO A 255 18.87 -10.52 4.59
C PRO A 255 19.70 -9.66 5.52
N ASN A 256 21.03 -9.66 5.34
CA ASN A 256 21.97 -8.81 6.05
C ASN A 256 21.88 -8.91 7.58
N ILE A 257 21.54 -10.09 8.11
CA ILE A 257 21.36 -10.31 9.55
C ILE A 257 22.60 -10.98 10.16
N THR A 258 23.10 -10.43 11.26
CA THR A 258 24.17 -11.05 12.03
C THR A 258 23.68 -12.27 12.83
N HIS A 259 24.57 -13.24 13.08
CA HIS A 259 24.22 -14.43 13.84
C HIS A 259 23.63 -14.12 15.24
N PRO A 260 24.16 -13.20 16.06
CA PRO A 260 23.57 -12.89 17.35
C PRO A 260 22.17 -12.27 17.25
N ALA A 261 21.94 -11.39 16.27
CA ALA A 261 20.63 -10.78 16.04
C ALA A 261 19.61 -11.84 15.61
N PHE A 262 20.02 -12.75 14.73
CA PHE A 262 19.17 -13.87 14.28
C PHE A 262 18.79 -14.78 15.45
N GLN A 263 19.72 -15.16 16.33
CA GLN A 263 19.45 -16.01 17.49
C GLN A 263 18.41 -15.39 18.42
N LYS A 264 18.50 -14.08 18.68
CA LYS A 264 17.50 -13.37 19.49
C LYS A 264 16.09 -13.41 18.89
N LEU A 265 15.97 -13.21 17.57
CA LEU A 265 14.68 -13.32 16.89
C LEU A 265 14.14 -14.74 16.94
N LEU A 266 15.00 -15.75 16.73
CA LEU A 266 14.64 -17.16 16.77
C LEU A 266 14.13 -17.57 18.16
N GLU A 267 14.79 -17.15 19.24
CA GLU A 267 14.34 -17.39 20.61
C GLU A 267 12.97 -16.77 20.86
N THR A 268 12.75 -15.55 20.38
CA THR A 268 11.45 -14.88 20.48
C THR A 268 10.37 -15.66 19.72
N ALA A 269 10.66 -16.08 18.49
CA ALA A 269 9.74 -16.89 17.70
C ALA A 269 9.39 -18.21 18.39
N LYS A 270 10.40 -18.96 18.89
CA LYS A 270 10.21 -20.20 19.62
C LYS A 270 9.38 -20.01 20.88
N SER A 271 9.58 -18.92 21.60
CA SER A 271 8.81 -18.59 22.81
C SER A 271 7.35 -18.29 22.48
N GLN A 272 7.08 -17.53 21.43
CA GLN A 272 5.71 -17.12 21.07
C GLN A 272 4.91 -18.23 20.37
N LEU A 273 5.56 -19.02 19.52
CA LEU A 273 4.91 -20.12 18.80
C LEU A 273 4.78 -21.37 19.68
N GLY A 274 5.73 -21.62 20.59
CA GLY A 274 5.72 -22.80 21.45
C GLY A 274 5.59 -24.11 20.65
N ALA A 275 4.65 -24.96 21.05
CA ALA A 275 4.38 -26.24 20.40
C ALA A 275 3.45 -26.12 19.17
N THR A 276 2.97 -24.92 18.84
CA THR A 276 2.00 -24.73 17.74
C THR A 276 2.65 -24.80 16.36
N ALA A 277 3.96 -24.65 16.26
CA ALA A 277 4.70 -24.74 15.02
C ALA A 277 6.05 -25.40 15.22
N SER A 278 6.52 -26.10 14.19
CA SER A 278 7.87 -26.65 14.08
C SER A 278 8.72 -25.70 13.24
N LEU A 279 9.87 -25.32 13.76
CA LEU A 279 10.81 -24.41 13.08
C LEU A 279 12.07 -25.17 12.68
N GLY A 280 12.61 -24.87 11.51
CA GLY A 280 13.95 -25.25 11.10
C GLY A 280 14.70 -24.04 10.55
N THR A 281 15.98 -23.96 10.75
CA THR A 281 16.75 -22.74 10.55
C THR A 281 18.08 -22.97 9.89
N THR A 282 18.52 -21.99 9.12
CA THR A 282 19.89 -21.97 8.60
C THR A 282 20.36 -20.51 8.47
N ILE A 283 21.66 -20.31 8.59
CA ILE A 283 22.29 -19.02 8.35
C ILE A 283 23.59 -19.22 7.61
N SER A 284 23.83 -18.45 6.56
CA SER A 284 25.11 -18.41 5.86
C SER A 284 25.69 -17.02 5.87
N GLY A 285 26.99 -16.94 6.19
CA GLY A 285 27.77 -15.71 6.12
C GLY A 285 28.47 -15.52 4.77
N THR A 286 28.51 -16.54 3.92
CA THR A 286 29.26 -16.56 2.67
C THR A 286 28.37 -16.55 1.46
N LYS A 287 28.84 -15.89 0.39
CA LYS A 287 28.14 -15.77 -0.89
C LYS A 287 28.19 -17.04 -1.75
N ASP A 288 28.96 -18.04 -1.32
CA ASP A 288 29.18 -19.29 -2.07
C ASP A 288 28.03 -20.30 -1.87
N THR A 289 27.08 -20.00 -0.97
CA THR A 289 25.93 -20.88 -0.70
C THR A 289 24.74 -20.43 -1.54
N ASP A 290 24.21 -21.29 -2.38
CA ASP A 290 22.99 -21.02 -3.12
C ASP A 290 21.75 -21.06 -2.22
N PHE A 291 20.70 -20.37 -2.62
CA PHE A 291 19.48 -20.23 -1.83
C PHE A 291 18.76 -21.57 -1.65
N GLU A 292 18.80 -22.43 -2.65
CA GLU A 292 18.16 -23.75 -2.59
C GLU A 292 18.80 -24.65 -1.52
N SER A 293 20.12 -24.59 -1.39
CA SER A 293 20.87 -25.30 -0.33
C SER A 293 20.49 -24.81 1.07
N LEU A 294 20.30 -23.48 1.24
CA LEU A 294 19.82 -22.91 2.51
C LEU A 294 18.40 -23.36 2.83
N LEU A 295 17.51 -23.35 1.84
CA LEU A 295 16.15 -23.86 2.00
C LEU A 295 16.13 -25.33 2.42
N LYS A 296 16.89 -26.19 1.73
CA LYS A 296 16.97 -27.63 2.03
C LYS A 296 17.47 -27.89 3.45
N ALA A 297 18.48 -27.14 3.90
CA ALA A 297 19.01 -27.28 5.25
C ALA A 297 17.99 -26.89 6.33
N ALA A 298 17.29 -25.76 6.15
CA ALA A 298 16.24 -25.33 7.06
C ALA A 298 15.04 -26.28 7.06
N ASP A 299 14.64 -26.79 5.91
CA ASP A 299 13.54 -27.76 5.78
C ASP A 299 13.86 -29.08 6.50
N ALA A 300 15.09 -29.58 6.34
CA ALA A 300 15.53 -30.80 7.02
C ALA A 300 15.46 -30.66 8.56
N GLU A 301 15.89 -29.52 9.12
CA GLU A 301 15.79 -29.26 10.56
C GLU A 301 14.34 -29.15 11.01
N MET A 302 13.49 -28.42 10.27
CA MET A 302 12.06 -28.29 10.55
C MET A 302 11.38 -29.68 10.57
N TYR A 303 11.70 -30.52 9.61
CA TYR A 303 11.16 -31.86 9.52
C TYR A 303 11.52 -32.74 10.72
N GLU A 304 12.77 -32.68 11.21
CA GLU A 304 13.17 -33.41 12.42
C GLU A 304 12.45 -32.85 13.67
N ASN A 305 12.30 -31.51 13.78
CA ASN A 305 11.55 -30.91 14.87
C ASN A 305 10.06 -31.30 14.83
N LYS A 306 9.47 -31.41 13.64
CA LYS A 306 8.10 -31.86 13.45
C LYS A 306 7.93 -33.33 13.86
N LYS A 307 8.90 -34.19 13.56
CA LYS A 307 8.91 -35.60 14.04
C LYS A 307 8.92 -35.68 15.58
N GLN A 308 9.79 -34.89 16.21
CA GLN A 308 9.86 -34.86 17.67
C GLN A 308 8.55 -34.42 18.30
N TYR A 309 7.87 -33.42 17.71
CA TYR A 309 6.56 -32.98 18.17
C TYR A 309 5.55 -34.15 18.18
N TYR A 310 5.48 -34.94 17.11
CA TYR A 310 4.56 -36.08 17.03
C TYR A 310 4.94 -37.21 18.00
N ILE A 311 6.21 -37.49 18.21
CA ILE A 311 6.68 -38.47 19.20
C ILE A 311 6.26 -38.08 20.61
N VAL A 312 6.53 -36.80 21.00
CA VAL A 312 6.25 -36.30 22.35
C VAL A 312 4.74 -36.20 22.62
N THR A 313 3.95 -35.83 21.61
CA THR A 313 2.50 -35.66 21.76
C THR A 313 1.72 -36.97 21.60
N GLY A 314 2.35 -38.08 21.18
CA GLY A 314 1.70 -39.37 20.92
C GLY A 314 0.73 -39.32 19.73
N LYS A 315 0.82 -38.31 18.86
CA LYS A 315 -0.06 -38.15 17.70
C LYS A 315 0.49 -38.90 16.49
N GLU A 316 -0.40 -39.50 15.67
CA GLU A 316 0.01 -40.13 14.43
C GLU A 316 0.32 -39.14 13.31
N ARG A 317 1.48 -39.33 12.69
CA ARG A 317 1.85 -38.62 11.48
C ARG A 317 1.28 -39.30 10.25
N ARG A 318 0.48 -38.62 9.43
CA ARG A 318 0.16 -39.14 8.10
C ARG A 318 1.42 -39.21 7.23
N LYS A 319 1.64 -40.38 6.60
CA LYS A 319 2.61 -40.52 5.52
C LYS A 319 2.18 -39.58 4.38
N HIS A 320 3.02 -38.62 4.01
CA HIS A 320 2.87 -37.96 2.70
C HIS A 320 2.99 -39.06 1.64
N SER A 321 1.92 -39.32 0.93
CA SER A 321 2.01 -40.02 -0.36
C SER A 321 2.62 -39.04 -1.35
N LEU A 322 3.77 -39.43 -1.88
CA LEU A 322 4.51 -38.81 -2.98
C LEU A 322 3.61 -38.64 -4.20
#